data_1b4533623889c4c5608fb32a2616806a
#
_entry.id   1b4533623889c4c5608fb32a2616806a
#
_cell.length_a   1.000
_cell.length_b   1.000
_cell.length_c   1.000
_cell.angle_alpha   90.00
_cell.angle_beta   90.00
_cell.angle_gamma   90.00
#
_symmetry.space_group_name_H-M   'P 1'
#
loop_
_entity.id
_entity.type
_entity.pdbx_description
1 polymer ?
#
loop_
_entity_poly.entity_id
_entity_poly.type
_entity_poly.pdbx_seq_one_letter_code
_entity_poly.pdbx_strand_id
1 'polypeptide(L)'
;MTFQAALFDMDGTLIDSMGVWAKVDEVFFARRGMSVPADYARAIAGLSFRQTGEYTKERFQLPESVDEILAEWNAMCEASYINDVPLKPGAKEYVSRLKRAGVRLAVATALPRHLYEPVLRRTGIYDLFDAFVSTGETGESKRTGRVYLLAAEKLGVDPGQCVVFEDILEGLLGAHAAGMRAVCVRDEAASAERPRALEVCDRYADDFWALLADLPDEPQATV
;
A
#
# COMPACT_ATOMS: atom_id res chain seq x y z
N MET A 1 -6.56 8.82 18.72
CA MET A 1 -6.22 9.84 17.69
C MET A 1 -7.50 10.31 17.04
N THR A 2 -7.68 11.64 16.89
CA THR A 2 -8.82 12.17 16.14
C THR A 2 -8.39 12.50 14.72
N PHE A 3 -8.99 11.88 13.72
CA PHE A 3 -8.82 12.15 12.30
C PHE A 3 -10.16 11.95 11.60
N GLN A 4 -10.37 12.61 10.47
CA GLN A 4 -11.60 12.53 9.69
C GLN A 4 -11.48 11.55 8.52
N ALA A 5 -10.28 11.30 8.03
CA ALA A 5 -10.03 10.33 6.98
C ALA A 5 -8.82 9.45 7.26
N ALA A 6 -8.89 8.20 6.80
CA ALA A 6 -7.82 7.22 6.84
C ALA A 6 -7.53 6.72 5.40
N LEU A 7 -6.28 6.85 4.99
CA LEU A 7 -5.78 6.45 3.69
C LEU A 7 -4.88 5.23 3.88
N PHE A 8 -5.11 4.19 3.12
CA PHE A 8 -4.40 2.93 3.28
C PHE A 8 -3.64 2.58 2.01
N ASP A 9 -2.37 2.28 2.18
CA ASP A 9 -1.68 1.49 1.18
C ASP A 9 -2.21 0.05 1.16
N MET A 10 -1.87 -0.70 0.11
CA MET A 10 -2.31 -2.08 -0.08
C MET A 10 -1.22 -3.08 0.29
N ASP A 11 -0.17 -3.17 -0.53
CA ASP A 11 0.86 -4.20 -0.45
C ASP A 11 1.74 -4.04 0.80
N GLY A 12 1.81 -5.07 1.65
CA GLY A 12 2.54 -4.98 2.92
C GLY A 12 1.79 -4.23 4.02
N THR A 13 0.75 -3.46 3.68
CA THR A 13 -0.06 -2.68 4.63
C THR A 13 -1.42 -3.33 4.88
N LEU A 14 -2.40 -3.22 3.96
CA LEU A 14 -3.71 -3.86 4.13
C LEU A 14 -3.69 -5.34 3.81
N ILE A 15 -2.87 -5.75 2.84
CA ILE A 15 -2.78 -7.13 2.34
C ILE A 15 -1.38 -7.70 2.53
N ASP A 16 -1.30 -8.99 2.79
CA ASP A 16 -0.05 -9.75 2.93
C ASP A 16 0.37 -10.34 1.57
N SER A 17 0.87 -9.47 0.70
CA SER A 17 1.18 -9.77 -0.70
C SER A 17 2.68 -9.81 -1.01
N MET A 18 3.56 -9.43 -0.07
CA MET A 18 4.98 -9.26 -0.38
C MET A 18 5.65 -10.57 -0.78
N GLY A 19 5.16 -11.72 -0.28
CA GLY A 19 5.60 -13.04 -0.75
C GLY A 19 5.28 -13.31 -2.22
N VAL A 20 4.20 -12.77 -2.76
CA VAL A 20 3.85 -12.88 -4.20
C VAL A 20 4.85 -12.10 -5.04
N TRP A 21 5.14 -10.85 -4.67
CA TRP A 21 6.10 -10.01 -5.40
C TRP A 21 7.51 -10.58 -5.36
N ALA A 22 7.96 -11.08 -4.20
CA ALA A 22 9.24 -11.78 -4.11
C ALA A 22 9.31 -12.96 -5.09
N LYS A 23 8.22 -13.71 -5.23
CA LYS A 23 8.14 -14.82 -6.19
C LYS A 23 8.12 -14.37 -7.65
N VAL A 24 7.41 -13.29 -7.95
CA VAL A 24 7.41 -12.67 -9.28
C VAL A 24 8.83 -12.25 -9.66
N ASP A 25 9.54 -11.57 -8.77
CA ASP A 25 10.92 -11.13 -9.00
C ASP A 25 11.84 -12.32 -9.25
N GLU A 26 11.80 -13.35 -8.38
CA GLU A 26 12.60 -14.57 -8.56
C GLU A 26 12.39 -15.18 -9.95
N VAL A 27 11.14 -15.38 -10.35
CA VAL A 27 10.80 -16.01 -11.63
C VAL A 27 11.19 -15.12 -12.82
N PHE A 28 10.91 -13.82 -12.71
CA PHE A 28 11.23 -12.85 -13.77
C PHE A 28 12.72 -12.78 -14.06
N PHE A 29 13.55 -12.64 -13.02
CA PHE A 29 15.02 -12.60 -13.17
C PHE A 29 15.58 -13.96 -13.60
N ALA A 30 15.09 -15.07 -13.04
CA ALA A 30 15.55 -16.41 -13.41
C ALA A 30 15.31 -16.74 -14.89
N ARG A 31 14.18 -16.32 -15.48
CA ARG A 31 13.88 -16.47 -16.91
C ARG A 31 14.91 -15.79 -17.80
N ARG A 32 15.61 -14.77 -17.27
CA ARG A 32 16.66 -14.00 -17.97
C ARG A 32 18.07 -14.42 -17.56
N GLY A 33 18.21 -15.55 -16.83
CA GLY A 33 19.50 -16.05 -16.34
C GLY A 33 20.15 -15.18 -15.27
N MET A 34 19.35 -14.36 -14.59
CA MET A 34 19.79 -13.44 -13.54
C MET A 34 19.25 -13.86 -12.17
N SER A 35 19.86 -13.38 -11.09
CA SER A 35 19.31 -13.43 -9.74
C SER A 35 18.80 -12.06 -9.34
N VAL A 36 17.82 -12.01 -8.42
CA VAL A 36 17.31 -10.76 -7.85
C VAL A 36 18.44 -10.07 -7.08
N PRO A 37 18.82 -8.83 -7.42
CA PRO A 37 19.85 -8.11 -6.64
C PRO A 37 19.36 -7.77 -5.24
N ALA A 38 20.24 -7.85 -4.25
CA ALA A 38 19.91 -7.61 -2.85
C ALA A 38 19.35 -6.20 -2.55
N ASP A 39 19.66 -5.22 -3.40
CA ASP A 39 19.17 -3.85 -3.28
C ASP A 39 17.93 -3.54 -4.13
N TYR A 40 17.44 -4.52 -4.92
CA TYR A 40 16.39 -4.29 -5.91
C TYR A 40 15.08 -3.84 -5.27
N ALA A 41 14.57 -4.56 -4.28
CA ALA A 41 13.33 -4.21 -3.59
C ALA A 41 13.38 -2.78 -3.01
N ARG A 42 14.51 -2.39 -2.41
CA ARG A 42 14.70 -1.04 -1.88
C ARG A 42 14.74 0.01 -2.99
N ALA A 43 15.34 -0.29 -4.13
CA ALA A 43 15.47 0.64 -5.23
C ALA A 43 14.13 0.97 -5.91
N ILE A 44 13.17 0.04 -5.87
CA ILE A 44 11.84 0.21 -6.48
C ILE A 44 10.77 0.63 -5.46
N ALA A 45 11.10 0.67 -4.17
CA ALA A 45 10.17 1.01 -3.11
C ALA A 45 9.50 2.38 -3.37
N GLY A 46 8.18 2.42 -3.35
CA GLY A 46 7.38 3.63 -3.56
C GLY A 46 7.26 4.13 -5.00
N LEU A 47 7.93 3.50 -5.97
CA LEU A 47 7.72 3.78 -7.39
C LEU A 47 6.30 3.34 -7.81
N SER A 48 5.74 3.99 -8.82
CA SER A 48 4.56 3.45 -9.49
C SER A 48 4.90 2.16 -10.23
N PHE A 49 3.90 1.33 -10.51
CA PHE A 49 4.10 0.08 -11.24
C PHE A 49 4.82 0.29 -12.59
N ARG A 50 4.47 1.36 -13.32
CA ARG A 50 5.17 1.74 -14.57
C ARG A 50 6.61 2.19 -14.33
N GLN A 51 6.83 3.05 -13.34
CA GLN A 51 8.19 3.50 -13.00
C GLN A 51 9.09 2.34 -12.58
N THR A 52 8.54 1.33 -11.90
CA THR A 52 9.27 0.08 -11.58
C THR A 52 9.68 -0.64 -12.86
N GLY A 53 8.79 -0.76 -13.84
CA GLY A 53 9.10 -1.36 -15.15
C GLY A 53 10.16 -0.59 -15.93
N GLU A 54 10.08 0.74 -15.95
CA GLU A 54 11.06 1.63 -16.57
C GLU A 54 12.44 1.46 -15.93
N TYR A 55 12.50 1.54 -14.60
CA TYR A 55 13.72 1.33 -13.84
C TYR A 55 14.34 -0.05 -14.11
N THR A 56 13.53 -1.11 -14.10
CA THR A 56 13.99 -2.48 -14.31
C THR A 56 14.56 -2.64 -15.73
N LYS A 57 13.83 -2.14 -16.74
CA LYS A 57 14.31 -2.15 -18.13
C LYS A 57 15.64 -1.44 -18.27
N GLU A 58 15.76 -0.23 -17.75
CA GLU A 58 16.98 0.58 -17.88
C GLU A 58 18.14 -0.04 -17.12
N ARG A 59 17.95 -0.42 -15.86
CA ARG A 59 19.00 -0.98 -15.01
C ARG A 59 19.61 -2.26 -15.58
N PHE A 60 18.77 -3.14 -16.12
CA PHE A 60 19.19 -4.46 -16.62
C PHE A 60 19.32 -4.51 -18.16
N GLN A 61 19.13 -3.37 -18.84
CA GLN A 61 19.22 -3.24 -20.31
C GLN A 61 18.37 -4.29 -21.03
N LEU A 62 17.12 -4.49 -20.54
CA LEU A 62 16.22 -5.49 -21.07
C LEU A 62 15.75 -5.10 -22.50
N PRO A 63 15.70 -6.08 -23.44
CA PRO A 63 15.22 -5.83 -24.79
C PRO A 63 13.73 -5.56 -24.86
N GLU A 64 12.94 -6.14 -23.93
CA GLU A 64 11.49 -6.00 -23.85
C GLU A 64 11.08 -4.53 -23.63
N SER A 65 9.94 -4.14 -24.15
CA SER A 65 9.30 -2.87 -23.81
C SER A 65 8.81 -2.88 -22.35
N VAL A 66 8.63 -1.69 -21.79
CA VAL A 66 8.04 -1.56 -20.43
C VAL A 66 6.69 -2.26 -20.36
N ASP A 67 5.83 -2.10 -21.39
CA ASP A 67 4.50 -2.71 -21.41
C ASP A 67 4.56 -4.25 -21.43
N GLU A 68 5.52 -4.86 -22.10
CA GLU A 68 5.76 -6.31 -22.06
C GLU A 68 6.21 -6.78 -20.67
N ILE A 69 7.09 -6.05 -20.00
CA ILE A 69 7.54 -6.35 -18.64
C ILE A 69 6.34 -6.30 -17.68
N LEU A 70 5.54 -5.23 -17.75
CA LEU A 70 4.35 -5.08 -16.90
C LEU A 70 3.30 -6.16 -17.16
N ALA A 71 3.10 -6.54 -18.43
CA ALA A 71 2.19 -7.63 -18.78
C ALA A 71 2.67 -8.98 -18.23
N GLU A 72 3.97 -9.27 -18.26
CA GLU A 72 4.54 -10.48 -17.69
C GLU A 72 4.34 -10.52 -16.17
N TRP A 73 4.64 -9.44 -15.45
CA TRP A 73 4.42 -9.35 -14.01
C TRP A 73 2.96 -9.52 -13.63
N ASN A 74 2.05 -8.83 -14.34
CA ASN A 74 0.62 -8.98 -14.12
C ASN A 74 0.16 -10.43 -14.29
N ALA A 75 0.59 -11.09 -15.36
CA ALA A 75 0.22 -12.49 -15.60
C ALA A 75 0.74 -13.46 -14.53
N MET A 76 1.91 -13.14 -13.91
CA MET A 76 2.46 -13.96 -12.83
C MET A 76 1.75 -13.77 -11.48
N CYS A 77 1.29 -12.55 -11.17
CA CYS A 77 0.70 -12.25 -9.85
C CYS A 77 -0.84 -12.31 -9.83
N GLU A 78 -1.50 -12.13 -10.97
CA GLU A 78 -2.96 -11.96 -11.05
C GLU A 78 -3.73 -13.09 -10.35
N ALA A 79 -3.36 -14.34 -10.60
CA ALA A 79 -4.03 -15.50 -9.99
C ALA A 79 -3.93 -15.48 -8.46
N SER A 80 -2.77 -15.11 -7.90
CA SER A 80 -2.56 -15.03 -6.46
C SER A 80 -3.37 -13.88 -5.84
N TYR A 81 -3.41 -12.71 -6.50
CA TYR A 81 -4.23 -11.59 -6.03
C TYR A 81 -5.72 -11.91 -6.06
N ILE A 82 -6.20 -12.55 -7.11
CA ILE A 82 -7.62 -12.93 -7.21
C ILE A 82 -8.01 -13.96 -6.16
N ASN A 83 -7.17 -14.99 -5.92
CA ASN A 83 -7.58 -16.17 -5.17
C ASN A 83 -6.99 -16.26 -3.75
N ASP A 84 -5.74 -15.82 -3.52
CA ASP A 84 -4.97 -16.27 -2.37
C ASP A 84 -4.55 -15.16 -1.40
N VAL A 85 -4.14 -13.96 -1.90
CA VAL A 85 -3.58 -12.90 -1.05
C VAL A 85 -4.53 -12.53 0.09
N PRO A 86 -4.15 -12.75 1.37
CA PRO A 86 -5.01 -12.45 2.52
C PRO A 86 -4.89 -10.98 2.94
N LEU A 87 -5.81 -10.54 3.79
CA LEU A 87 -5.64 -9.32 4.56
C LEU A 87 -4.58 -9.51 5.66
N LYS A 88 -3.92 -8.44 6.04
CA LYS A 88 -3.10 -8.39 7.24
C LYS A 88 -3.96 -8.62 8.48
N PRO A 89 -3.37 -9.19 9.58
CA PRO A 89 -4.09 -9.46 10.81
C PRO A 89 -4.83 -8.22 11.37
N GLY A 90 -6.15 -8.35 11.58
CA GLY A 90 -6.99 -7.29 12.12
C GLY A 90 -7.41 -6.19 11.14
N ALA A 91 -6.94 -6.21 9.88
CA ALA A 91 -7.22 -5.15 8.91
C ALA A 91 -8.70 -4.96 8.61
N LYS A 92 -9.45 -6.06 8.43
CA LYS A 92 -10.90 -5.99 8.18
C LYS A 92 -11.65 -5.36 9.35
N GLU A 93 -11.35 -5.79 10.54
CA GLU A 93 -11.97 -5.31 11.78
C GLU A 93 -11.69 -3.82 11.98
N TYR A 94 -10.43 -3.41 11.79
CA TYR A 94 -9.99 -2.03 11.94
C TYR A 94 -10.68 -1.09 10.93
N VAL A 95 -10.64 -1.42 9.63
CA VAL A 95 -11.29 -0.66 8.58
C VAL A 95 -12.82 -0.57 8.82
N SER A 96 -13.45 -1.71 9.18
CA SER A 96 -14.88 -1.76 9.50
C SER A 96 -15.22 -0.88 10.71
N ARG A 97 -14.38 -0.86 11.74
CA ARG A 97 -14.56 -0.02 12.93
C ARG A 97 -14.46 1.46 12.59
N LEU A 98 -13.45 1.86 11.79
CA LEU A 98 -13.31 3.24 11.34
C LEU A 98 -14.54 3.69 10.52
N LYS A 99 -15.01 2.84 9.60
CA LYS A 99 -16.20 3.15 8.80
C LYS A 99 -17.44 3.37 9.68
N ARG A 100 -17.68 2.50 10.68
CA ARG A 100 -18.79 2.68 11.64
C ARG A 100 -18.65 3.96 12.49
N ALA A 101 -17.41 4.37 12.76
CA ALA A 101 -17.14 5.63 13.46
C ALA A 101 -17.29 6.88 12.57
N GLY A 102 -17.70 6.73 11.31
CA GLY A 102 -17.91 7.84 10.37
C GLY A 102 -16.63 8.38 9.72
N VAL A 103 -15.50 7.67 9.85
CA VAL A 103 -14.24 8.04 9.21
C VAL A 103 -14.35 7.78 7.70
N ARG A 104 -13.91 8.73 6.87
CA ARG A 104 -13.79 8.55 5.43
C ARG A 104 -12.59 7.68 5.11
N LEU A 105 -12.75 6.71 4.20
CA LEU A 105 -11.71 5.72 3.91
C LEU A 105 -11.29 5.78 2.44
N ALA A 106 -10.00 5.80 2.18
CA ALA A 106 -9.45 5.67 0.83
C ALA A 106 -8.34 4.63 0.75
N VAL A 107 -8.22 4.02 -0.42
CA VAL A 107 -7.03 3.28 -0.83
C VAL A 107 -6.11 4.21 -1.60
N ALA A 108 -4.81 4.21 -1.26
CA ALA A 108 -3.77 4.98 -1.94
C ALA A 108 -2.57 4.06 -2.23
N THR A 109 -2.48 3.50 -3.44
CA THR A 109 -1.61 2.36 -3.75
C THR A 109 -0.78 2.55 -5.01
N ALA A 110 0.29 1.78 -5.15
CA ALA A 110 1.01 1.63 -6.41
C ALA A 110 0.36 0.59 -7.35
N LEU A 111 -0.52 -0.27 -6.83
CA LEU A 111 -1.18 -1.31 -7.60
C LEU A 111 -2.14 -0.76 -8.65
N PRO A 112 -2.19 -1.37 -9.84
CA PRO A 112 -3.24 -1.10 -10.81
C PRO A 112 -4.58 -1.71 -10.35
N ARG A 113 -5.67 -1.11 -10.80
CA ARG A 113 -7.04 -1.46 -10.36
C ARG A 113 -7.38 -2.95 -10.52
N HIS A 114 -6.96 -3.58 -11.59
CA HIS A 114 -7.27 -4.98 -11.87
C HIS A 114 -6.64 -5.97 -10.87
N LEU A 115 -5.63 -5.53 -10.09
CA LEU A 115 -5.03 -6.30 -9.01
C LEU A 115 -5.68 -5.98 -7.65
N TYR A 116 -5.85 -4.72 -7.28
CA TYR A 116 -6.37 -4.40 -5.95
C TYR A 116 -7.88 -4.66 -5.80
N GLU A 117 -8.68 -4.44 -6.82
CA GLU A 117 -10.14 -4.57 -6.72
C GLU A 117 -10.59 -6.02 -6.43
N PRO A 118 -10.08 -7.07 -7.10
CA PRO A 118 -10.45 -8.44 -6.78
C PRO A 118 -10.17 -8.85 -5.35
N VAL A 119 -8.99 -8.48 -4.81
CA VAL A 119 -8.63 -8.77 -3.41
C VAL A 119 -9.62 -8.12 -2.45
N LEU A 120 -9.89 -6.82 -2.61
CA LEU A 120 -10.78 -6.08 -1.72
C LEU A 120 -12.22 -6.62 -1.77
N ARG A 121 -12.69 -7.03 -2.96
CA ARG A 121 -14.03 -7.64 -3.12
C ARG A 121 -14.07 -9.02 -2.46
N ARG A 122 -13.10 -9.89 -2.73
CA ARG A 122 -13.02 -11.23 -2.16
C ARG A 122 -12.95 -11.20 -0.64
N THR A 123 -12.18 -10.26 -0.08
CA THR A 123 -12.04 -10.10 1.37
C THR A 123 -13.21 -9.35 2.02
N GLY A 124 -14.12 -8.79 1.21
CA GLY A 124 -15.35 -8.13 1.66
C GLY A 124 -15.13 -6.77 2.31
N ILE A 125 -14.08 -6.03 1.90
CA ILE A 125 -13.83 -4.68 2.39
C ILE A 125 -13.90 -3.60 1.30
N TYR A 126 -14.13 -3.97 0.04
CA TYR A 126 -14.17 -3.01 -1.08
C TYR A 126 -15.18 -1.88 -0.84
N ASP A 127 -16.40 -2.22 -0.45
CA ASP A 127 -17.49 -1.26 -0.27
C ASP A 127 -17.37 -0.40 1.01
N LEU A 128 -16.35 -0.66 1.83
CA LEU A 128 -16.04 0.20 2.98
C LEU A 128 -15.28 1.48 2.57
N PHE A 129 -14.61 1.46 1.42
CA PHE A 129 -13.83 2.60 0.94
C PHE A 129 -14.67 3.58 0.13
N ASP A 130 -14.44 4.88 0.38
CA ASP A 130 -15.13 6.00 -0.29
C ASP A 130 -14.37 6.44 -1.54
N ALA A 131 -13.05 6.18 -1.61
CA ALA A 131 -12.20 6.55 -2.75
C ALA A 131 -11.06 5.56 -2.98
N PHE A 132 -10.60 5.52 -4.23
CA PHE A 132 -9.45 4.74 -4.67
C PHE A 132 -8.55 5.61 -5.53
N VAL A 133 -7.25 5.60 -5.24
CA VAL A 133 -6.22 6.33 -5.99
C VAL A 133 -5.00 5.43 -6.17
N SER A 134 -4.49 5.39 -7.39
CA SER A 134 -3.20 4.75 -7.66
C SER A 134 -2.13 5.78 -8.02
N THR A 135 -0.87 5.45 -7.77
CA THR A 135 0.26 6.27 -8.24
C THR A 135 0.30 6.37 -9.76
N GLY A 136 -0.34 5.42 -10.46
CA GLY A 136 -0.54 5.48 -11.92
C GLY A 136 -1.42 6.65 -12.37
N GLU A 137 -2.38 7.11 -11.52
CA GLU A 137 -3.22 8.28 -11.81
C GLU A 137 -2.43 9.60 -11.67
N THR A 138 -1.45 9.64 -10.78
CA THR A 138 -0.64 10.84 -10.52
C THR A 138 0.61 10.91 -11.39
N GLY A 139 1.10 9.77 -11.89
CA GLY A 139 2.37 9.67 -12.60
C GLY A 139 3.61 9.86 -11.71
N GLU A 140 3.42 9.95 -10.38
CA GLU A 140 4.46 10.23 -9.41
C GLU A 140 4.61 9.09 -8.40
N SER A 141 5.81 8.97 -7.80
CA SER A 141 6.03 8.02 -6.69
C SER A 141 5.30 8.48 -5.42
N LYS A 142 5.10 7.56 -4.49
CA LYS A 142 4.50 7.89 -3.17
C LYS A 142 5.27 8.96 -2.41
N ARG A 143 6.59 9.05 -2.61
CA ARG A 143 7.48 9.99 -1.95
C ARG A 143 7.05 11.45 -2.05
N THR A 144 6.42 11.83 -3.17
CA THR A 144 5.96 13.21 -3.39
C THR A 144 4.72 13.56 -2.58
N GLY A 145 4.00 12.58 -2.04
CA GLY A 145 2.72 12.74 -1.35
C GLY A 145 1.53 12.99 -2.28
N ARG A 146 1.74 13.07 -3.61
CA ARG A 146 0.67 13.44 -4.56
C ARG A 146 -0.50 12.46 -4.54
N VAL A 147 -0.23 11.15 -4.40
CA VAL A 147 -1.28 10.13 -4.30
C VAL A 147 -2.17 10.33 -3.08
N TYR A 148 -1.61 10.74 -1.96
CA TYR A 148 -2.36 11.01 -0.72
C TYR A 148 -3.15 12.31 -0.82
N LEU A 149 -2.58 13.36 -1.39
CA LEU A 149 -3.31 14.61 -1.64
C LEU A 149 -4.52 14.38 -2.55
N LEU A 150 -4.37 13.62 -3.62
CA LEU A 150 -5.48 13.28 -4.51
C LEU A 150 -6.56 12.43 -3.79
N ALA A 151 -6.14 11.52 -2.89
CA ALA A 151 -7.07 10.74 -2.08
C ALA A 151 -7.86 11.63 -1.11
N ALA A 152 -7.21 12.57 -0.42
CA ALA A 152 -7.87 13.53 0.46
C ALA A 152 -8.83 14.44 -0.31
N GLU A 153 -8.44 14.90 -1.50
CA GLU A 153 -9.30 15.67 -2.42
C GLU A 153 -10.58 14.90 -2.79
N LYS A 154 -10.43 13.63 -3.22
CA LYS A 154 -11.59 12.76 -3.54
C LYS A 154 -12.50 12.53 -2.32
N LEU A 155 -11.95 12.48 -1.12
CA LEU A 155 -12.71 12.36 0.12
C LEU A 155 -13.35 13.68 0.58
N GLY A 156 -12.88 14.82 0.08
CA GLY A 156 -13.32 16.16 0.55
C GLY A 156 -12.87 16.43 1.99
N VAL A 157 -11.67 15.99 2.38
CA VAL A 157 -11.10 16.14 3.73
C VAL A 157 -9.77 16.89 3.65
N ASP A 158 -9.55 17.81 4.58
CA ASP A 158 -8.28 18.54 4.70
C ASP A 158 -7.12 17.56 4.99
N PRO A 159 -5.97 17.67 4.32
CA PRO A 159 -4.82 16.80 4.56
C PRO A 159 -4.40 16.73 6.03
N GLY A 160 -4.45 17.84 6.78
CA GLY A 160 -4.13 17.87 8.21
C GLY A 160 -5.09 17.04 9.09
N GLN A 161 -6.25 16.64 8.56
CA GLN A 161 -7.22 15.76 9.20
C GLN A 161 -7.15 14.31 8.71
N CYS A 162 -6.15 13.98 7.88
CA CYS A 162 -5.93 12.66 7.33
C CYS A 162 -4.82 11.91 8.09
N VAL A 163 -4.91 10.58 8.09
CA VAL A 163 -3.84 9.68 8.51
C VAL A 163 -3.60 8.66 7.40
N VAL A 164 -2.33 8.41 7.11
CA VAL A 164 -1.88 7.42 6.12
C VAL A 164 -1.34 6.20 6.84
N PHE A 165 -1.74 5.01 6.41
CA PHE A 165 -1.21 3.71 6.86
C PHE A 165 -0.32 3.15 5.77
N GLU A 166 0.93 2.87 6.11
CA GLU A 166 2.00 2.46 5.21
C GLU A 166 2.97 1.50 5.89
N ASP A 167 3.71 0.72 5.14
CA ASP A 167 4.77 -0.17 5.64
C ASP A 167 6.18 0.29 5.21
N ILE A 168 6.29 1.05 4.11
CA ILE A 168 7.57 1.50 3.56
C ILE A 168 7.91 2.95 3.90
N LEU A 169 9.21 3.23 4.09
CA LEU A 169 9.73 4.55 4.41
C LEU A 169 9.32 5.63 3.39
N GLU A 170 9.34 5.30 2.09
CA GLU A 170 8.99 6.25 1.02
C GLU A 170 7.53 6.72 1.13
N GLY A 171 6.61 5.83 1.49
CA GLY A 171 5.21 6.18 1.71
C GLY A 171 5.01 7.04 2.96
N LEU A 172 5.69 6.73 4.07
CA LEU A 172 5.65 7.54 5.30
C LEU A 172 6.15 8.96 5.05
N LEU A 173 7.27 9.11 4.34
CA LEU A 173 7.81 10.41 3.96
C LEU A 173 6.87 11.18 3.03
N GLY A 174 6.20 10.47 2.11
CA GLY A 174 5.18 11.05 1.24
C GLY A 174 3.95 11.53 2.01
N ALA A 175 3.51 10.79 3.04
CA ALA A 175 2.42 11.23 3.92
C ALA A 175 2.77 12.57 4.61
N HIS A 176 3.96 12.69 5.14
CA HIS A 176 4.43 13.95 5.74
C HIS A 176 4.59 15.07 4.72
N ALA A 177 5.08 14.77 3.51
CA ALA A 177 5.14 15.76 2.42
C ALA A 177 3.75 16.27 2.03
N ALA A 178 2.71 15.44 2.18
CA ALA A 178 1.31 15.82 1.99
C ALA A 178 0.69 16.55 3.21
N GLY A 179 1.43 16.77 4.29
CA GLY A 179 0.93 17.39 5.53
C GLY A 179 0.02 16.47 6.36
N MET A 180 0.13 15.14 6.16
CA MET A 180 -0.66 14.13 6.84
C MET A 180 0.16 13.42 7.91
N ARG A 181 -0.54 12.80 8.88
CA ARG A 181 0.09 11.90 9.84
C ARG A 181 0.33 10.53 9.20
N ALA A 182 1.39 9.85 9.64
CA ALA A 182 1.80 8.57 9.12
C ALA A 182 1.85 7.49 10.20
N VAL A 183 1.17 6.39 9.96
CA VAL A 183 1.21 5.16 10.78
C VAL A 183 1.98 4.11 10.01
N CYS A 184 3.08 3.61 10.60
CA CYS A 184 3.83 2.51 10.04
C CYS A 184 3.22 1.17 10.49
N VAL A 185 2.75 0.37 9.57
CA VAL A 185 2.32 -1.01 9.80
C VAL A 185 3.49 -1.94 9.49
N ARG A 186 3.77 -2.90 10.39
CA ARG A 186 4.89 -3.82 10.21
C ARG A 186 4.71 -4.70 8.98
N ASP A 187 5.74 -4.70 8.13
CA ASP A 187 5.96 -5.75 7.15
C ASP A 187 7.41 -6.24 7.20
N GLU A 188 7.63 -7.54 7.03
CA GLU A 188 8.98 -8.13 7.09
C GLU A 188 9.81 -7.79 5.85
N ALA A 189 9.19 -7.58 4.70
CA ALA A 189 9.90 -7.16 3.49
C ALA A 189 10.52 -5.77 3.65
N ALA A 190 9.91 -4.89 4.47
CA ALA A 190 10.41 -3.56 4.80
C ALA A 190 11.37 -3.53 6.02
N SER A 191 11.74 -4.69 6.59
CA SER A 191 12.52 -4.79 7.84
C SER A 191 13.86 -4.06 7.80
N ALA A 192 14.52 -4.01 6.66
CA ALA A 192 15.81 -3.31 6.49
C ALA A 192 15.70 -1.79 6.70
N GLU A 193 14.55 -1.18 6.41
CA GLU A 193 14.31 0.26 6.56
C GLU A 193 13.55 0.59 7.86
N ARG A 194 13.14 -0.42 8.62
CA ARG A 194 12.37 -0.23 9.87
C ARG A 194 12.99 0.78 10.85
N PRO A 195 14.31 0.80 11.12
CA PRO A 195 14.88 1.80 12.02
C PRO A 195 14.57 3.23 11.59
N ARG A 196 14.68 3.52 10.29
CA ARG A 196 14.36 4.84 9.73
C ARG A 196 12.85 5.11 9.70
N ALA A 197 12.05 4.10 9.41
CA ALA A 197 10.59 4.21 9.45
C ALA A 197 10.10 4.58 10.87
N LEU A 198 10.71 3.99 11.92
CA LEU A 198 10.41 4.33 13.32
C LEU A 198 10.77 5.78 13.70
N GLU A 199 11.79 6.37 13.06
CA GLU A 199 12.16 7.78 13.27
C GLU A 199 11.19 8.75 12.60
N VAL A 200 10.53 8.30 11.54
CA VAL A 200 9.67 9.13 10.68
C VAL A 200 8.20 9.01 11.07
N CYS A 201 7.70 7.81 11.35
CA CYS A 201 6.27 7.62 11.58
C CYS A 201 5.80 8.27 12.90
N ASP A 202 4.55 8.78 12.89
CA ASP A 202 3.90 9.28 14.12
C ASP A 202 3.49 8.14 15.05
N ARG A 203 3.30 6.95 14.49
CA ARG A 203 3.00 5.72 15.20
C ARG A 203 3.49 4.49 14.43
N TYR A 204 3.98 3.50 15.16
CA TYR A 204 4.28 2.16 14.66
C TYR A 204 3.30 1.14 15.24
N ALA A 205 2.88 0.18 14.43
CA ALA A 205 2.03 -0.93 14.86
C ALA A 205 2.51 -2.25 14.27
N ASP A 206 2.53 -3.29 15.09
CA ASP A 206 2.88 -4.64 14.64
C ASP A 206 1.81 -5.25 13.73
N ASP A 207 0.55 -4.88 13.95
CA ASP A 207 -0.61 -5.29 13.15
C ASP A 207 -1.81 -4.36 13.40
N PHE A 208 -2.94 -4.62 12.75
CA PHE A 208 -4.16 -3.85 12.96
C PHE A 208 -4.89 -4.18 14.26
N TRP A 209 -4.61 -5.30 14.92
CA TRP A 209 -5.14 -5.57 16.26
C TRP A 209 -4.57 -4.59 17.29
N ALA A 210 -3.27 -4.29 17.19
CA ALA A 210 -2.64 -3.28 18.04
C ALA A 210 -3.24 -1.89 17.82
N LEU A 211 -3.60 -1.55 16.57
CA LEU A 211 -4.26 -0.29 16.24
C LEU A 211 -5.72 -0.27 16.72
N LEU A 212 -6.41 -1.40 16.64
CA LEU A 212 -7.80 -1.52 17.08
C LEU A 212 -7.93 -1.30 18.59
N ALA A 213 -6.96 -1.78 19.37
CA ALA A 213 -6.91 -1.60 20.82
C ALA A 213 -6.85 -0.12 21.26
N ASP A 214 -6.39 0.77 20.37
CA ASP A 214 -6.29 2.20 20.67
C ASP A 214 -7.52 3.00 20.25
N LEU A 215 -8.46 2.41 19.54
CA LEU A 215 -9.71 3.07 19.24
C LEU A 215 -10.60 3.07 20.48
N PRO A 216 -11.33 4.16 20.73
CA PRO A 216 -12.29 4.19 21.82
C PRO A 216 -13.33 3.07 21.63
N ASP A 217 -13.83 2.53 22.74
CA ASP A 217 -14.92 1.54 22.71
C ASP A 217 -16.10 2.04 21.88
N GLU A 218 -16.79 1.11 21.20
CA GLU A 218 -18.03 1.47 20.50
C GLU A 218 -19.04 1.96 21.54
N PRO A 219 -19.75 3.08 21.30
CA PRO A 219 -20.91 3.39 22.12
C PRO A 219 -21.82 2.18 22.08
N GLN A 220 -22.11 1.61 23.26
CA GLN A 220 -23.07 0.50 23.39
C GLN A 220 -24.35 0.94 22.72
N ALA A 221 -24.82 0.15 21.74
CA ALA A 221 -26.13 0.38 21.15
C ALA A 221 -27.14 0.36 22.30
N THR A 222 -27.69 1.50 22.61
CA THR A 222 -28.84 1.60 23.52
C THR A 222 -30.00 0.87 22.85
N VAL A 223 -30.34 -0.30 23.40
CA VAL A 223 -31.50 -1.13 23.00
C VAL A 223 -32.80 -0.37 23.31
#